data_d60265c3d5da2bedb3620cfc8a184237
#
_entry.id   d60265c3d5da2bedb3620cfc8a184237
#
_cell.length_a   1.000
_cell.length_b   1.000
_cell.length_c   1.000
_cell.angle_alpha   90.00
_cell.angle_beta   90.00
_cell.angle_gamma   90.00
#
_symmetry.space_group_name_H-M   'P 1'
#
loop_
_entity.id
_entity.type
_entity.pdbx_description
1 polymer ?
#
loop_
_entity_poly.entity_id
_entity_poly.type
_entity_poly.pdbx_seq_one_letter_code
_entity_poly.pdbx_strand_id
1 'polypeptide(L)'
;MEIDKIEKYLQRYLDDVISPEVNNELVGEDDEPIKLSVYKVTHGEANPNRLNFFLEMDPDWSKGSITNKINLDIASFFRMLGLDKTLHIYWNKRPLF
;
A
#
# COMPACT_ATOMS: atom_id res chain seq x y z
N MET A 1 11.04 -9.01 -10.55
CA MET A 1 11.38 -8.20 -9.35
C MET A 1 11.14 -9.04 -8.10
N GLU A 2 12.11 -9.07 -7.21
CA GLU A 2 12.01 -9.86 -5.97
C GLU A 2 11.08 -9.18 -4.95
N ILE A 3 10.43 -9.99 -4.10
CA ILE A 3 9.50 -9.50 -3.09
C ILE A 3 10.16 -8.48 -2.16
N ASP A 4 11.40 -8.74 -1.74
CA ASP A 4 12.11 -7.82 -0.85
C ASP A 4 12.28 -6.43 -1.47
N LYS A 5 12.55 -6.37 -2.76
CA LYS A 5 12.65 -5.10 -3.49
C LYS A 5 11.29 -4.43 -3.63
N ILE A 6 10.24 -5.21 -3.87
CA ILE A 6 8.87 -4.69 -3.95
C ILE A 6 8.49 -4.04 -2.62
N GLU A 7 8.76 -4.72 -1.50
CA GLU A 7 8.48 -4.17 -0.16
C GLU A 7 9.21 -2.85 0.07
N LYS A 8 10.50 -2.79 -0.27
CA LYS A 8 11.30 -1.57 -0.10
C LYS A 8 10.79 -0.42 -0.96
N TYR A 9 10.50 -0.68 -2.23
CA TYR A 9 10.00 0.35 -3.13
C TYR A 9 8.63 0.85 -2.68
N LEU A 10 7.77 -0.07 -2.23
CA LEU A 10 6.45 0.30 -1.76
C LEU A 10 6.54 1.15 -0.48
N GLN A 11 7.34 0.73 0.49
CA GLN A 11 7.51 1.51 1.73
C GLN A 11 8.04 2.90 1.43
N ARG A 12 9.01 3.00 0.53
CA ARG A 12 9.58 4.28 0.14
C ARG A 12 8.55 5.17 -0.56
N TYR A 13 7.75 4.59 -1.44
CA TYR A 13 6.69 5.32 -2.12
C TYR A 13 5.62 5.82 -1.14
N LEU A 14 5.25 4.99 -0.17
CA LEU A 14 4.33 5.39 0.90
C LEU A 14 4.91 6.56 1.70
N ASP A 15 6.17 6.46 2.11
CA ASP A 15 6.80 7.48 2.95
C ASP A 15 7.03 8.80 2.22
N ASP A 16 7.52 8.73 0.98
CA ASP A 16 7.97 9.91 0.24
C ASP A 16 6.85 10.61 -0.53
N VAL A 17 5.82 9.88 -0.95
CA VAL A 17 4.77 10.42 -1.83
C VAL A 17 3.39 10.33 -1.21
N ILE A 18 2.95 9.14 -0.84
CA ILE A 18 1.56 8.91 -0.42
C ILE A 18 1.27 9.55 0.93
N SER A 19 2.11 9.30 1.94
CA SER A 19 1.87 9.84 3.30
C SER A 19 1.86 11.37 3.34
N PRO A 20 2.82 12.08 2.70
CA PRO A 20 2.74 13.54 2.67
C PRO A 20 1.49 14.06 1.97
N GLU A 21 1.10 13.46 0.85
CA GLU A 21 -0.08 13.88 0.10
C GLU A 21 -1.36 13.68 0.93
N VAL A 22 -1.52 12.50 1.53
CA VAL A 22 -2.68 12.16 2.35
C VAL A 22 -2.77 13.10 3.56
N ASN A 23 -1.66 13.33 4.26
CA ASN A 23 -1.66 14.15 5.45
C ASN A 23 -1.89 15.63 5.14
N ASN A 24 -1.43 16.11 3.98
CA ASN A 24 -1.67 17.49 3.58
C ASN A 24 -3.11 17.74 3.12
N GLU A 25 -3.70 16.81 2.39
CA GLU A 25 -4.99 17.00 1.75
C GLU A 25 -6.17 16.59 2.62
N LEU A 26 -5.99 15.55 3.46
CA LEU A 26 -7.11 14.87 4.09
C LEU A 26 -7.10 14.90 5.61
N VAL A 27 -5.98 15.29 6.23
CA VAL A 27 -5.86 15.35 7.68
C VAL A 27 -5.89 16.81 8.11
N GLY A 28 -6.78 17.15 9.05
CA GLY A 28 -6.86 18.50 9.62
C GLY A 28 -5.66 18.77 10.51
N GLU A 29 -5.39 20.07 10.77
CA GLU A 29 -4.27 20.49 11.60
C GLU A 29 -4.31 19.92 13.02
N ASP A 30 -5.52 19.71 13.53
CA ASP A 30 -5.74 19.18 14.88
C ASP A 30 -5.85 17.66 14.91
N ASP A 31 -5.81 17.01 13.75
CA ASP A 31 -5.91 15.56 13.65
C ASP A 31 -4.55 14.90 13.70
N GLU A 32 -4.52 13.67 14.18
CA GLU A 32 -3.32 12.87 14.22
C GLU A 32 -2.90 12.47 12.80
N PRO A 33 -1.60 12.63 12.42
CA PRO A 33 -1.14 12.22 11.11
C PRO A 33 -1.37 10.73 10.87
N ILE A 34 -1.74 10.39 9.63
CA ILE A 34 -1.91 9.00 9.23
C ILE A 34 -0.52 8.42 8.90
N LYS A 35 -0.22 7.28 9.50
CA LYS A 35 0.98 6.51 9.21
C LYS A 35 0.63 5.34 8.33
N LEU A 36 1.40 5.17 7.25
CA LEU A 36 1.23 4.07 6.31
C LEU A 36 2.49 3.22 6.32
N SER A 37 2.32 1.90 6.38
CA SER A 37 3.47 0.99 6.39
C SER A 37 3.15 -0.30 5.67
N VAL A 38 4.20 -0.95 5.17
CA VAL A 38 4.10 -2.28 4.56
C VAL A 38 4.33 -3.30 5.65
N TYR A 39 3.34 -4.17 5.88
CA TYR A 39 3.52 -5.29 6.78
C TYR A 39 4.22 -6.45 6.05
N LYS A 40 3.67 -6.87 4.90
CA LYS A 40 4.22 -7.99 4.16
C LYS A 40 3.71 -8.00 2.72
N VAL A 41 4.54 -8.50 1.81
CA VAL A 41 4.14 -8.80 0.44
C VAL A 41 4.34 -10.30 0.21
N THR A 42 3.32 -10.97 -0.35
CA THR A 42 3.39 -12.40 -0.64
C THR A 42 2.93 -12.69 -2.05
N HIS A 43 3.34 -13.83 -2.59
CA HIS A 43 2.79 -14.35 -3.85
C HIS A 43 1.43 -14.99 -3.60
N GLY A 44 0.56 -14.98 -4.60
CA GLY A 44 -0.66 -15.76 -4.55
C GLY A 44 -0.34 -17.26 -4.51
N GLU A 45 -1.07 -18.04 -3.69
CA GLU A 45 -0.80 -19.46 -3.52
C GLU A 45 -0.95 -20.26 -4.81
N ALA A 46 -2.03 -19.99 -5.55
CA ALA A 46 -2.35 -20.75 -6.76
C ALA A 46 -2.03 -19.97 -8.05
N ASN A 47 -1.59 -18.73 -7.94
CA ASN A 47 -1.36 -17.88 -9.09
C ASN A 47 -0.06 -17.08 -8.93
N PRO A 48 1.03 -17.47 -9.61
CA PRO A 48 2.31 -16.76 -9.50
C PRO A 48 2.27 -15.34 -10.06
N ASN A 49 1.23 -14.99 -10.83
CA ASN A 49 1.06 -13.63 -11.36
C ASN A 49 0.30 -12.71 -10.40
N ARG A 50 -0.06 -13.21 -9.22
CA ARG A 50 -0.74 -12.43 -8.20
C ARG A 50 0.22 -12.09 -7.06
N LEU A 51 0.18 -10.83 -6.63
CA LEU A 51 0.86 -10.37 -5.42
C LEU A 51 -0.16 -9.88 -4.42
N ASN A 52 0.03 -10.22 -3.16
CA ASN A 52 -0.80 -9.75 -2.06
C ASN A 52 0.02 -8.75 -1.25
N PHE A 53 -0.49 -7.52 -1.15
CA PHE A 53 0.12 -6.45 -0.38
C PHE A 53 -0.66 -6.29 0.92
N PHE A 54 -0.02 -6.59 2.05
CA PHE A 54 -0.59 -6.40 3.38
C PHE A 54 -0.03 -5.11 3.95
N LEU A 55 -0.87 -4.09 4.02
CA LEU A 55 -0.49 -2.75 4.42
C LEU A 55 -1.19 -2.35 5.71
N GLU A 56 -0.60 -1.44 6.46
CA GLU A 56 -1.16 -0.92 7.69
C GLU A 56 -1.37 0.59 7.60
N MET A 57 -2.50 1.03 8.12
CA MET A 57 -2.87 2.43 8.22
C MET A 57 -3.24 2.73 9.67
N ASP A 58 -2.57 3.70 10.27
CA ASP A 58 -2.80 4.10 11.65
C ASP A 58 -2.88 5.63 11.75
N PRO A 59 -4.00 6.24 12.18
CA PRO A 59 -5.28 5.59 12.51
C PRO A 59 -5.96 4.94 11.29
N ASP A 60 -6.86 3.98 11.56
CA ASP A 60 -7.47 3.16 10.52
C ASP A 60 -8.63 3.87 9.83
N TRP A 61 -8.37 4.45 8.67
CA TRP A 61 -9.36 5.05 7.79
C TRP A 61 -9.65 4.15 6.57
N SER A 62 -9.33 2.85 6.68
CA SER A 62 -9.38 1.92 5.55
C SER A 62 -10.77 1.67 4.99
N LYS A 63 -11.83 2.05 5.70
CA LYS A 63 -13.21 1.92 5.24
C LYS A 63 -13.69 3.12 4.42
N GLY A 64 -12.87 4.15 4.27
CA GLY A 64 -13.23 5.35 3.53
C GLY A 64 -12.77 5.31 2.07
N SER A 65 -13.14 6.35 1.33
CA SER A 65 -12.74 6.49 -0.08
C SER A 65 -11.26 6.73 -0.29
N ILE A 66 -10.54 7.08 0.77
CA ILE A 66 -9.11 7.36 0.73
C ILE A 66 -8.31 6.13 0.27
N THR A 67 -8.70 4.94 0.68
CA THR A 67 -8.00 3.71 0.30
C THR A 67 -8.11 3.42 -1.18
N ASN A 68 -9.23 3.75 -1.80
CA ASN A 68 -9.39 3.56 -3.24
C ASN A 68 -8.38 4.37 -4.03
N LYS A 69 -8.18 5.63 -3.66
CA LYS A 69 -7.18 6.48 -4.30
C LYS A 69 -5.77 5.95 -4.09
N ILE A 70 -5.45 5.57 -2.86
CA ILE A 70 -4.13 5.05 -2.53
C ILE A 70 -3.86 3.75 -3.30
N ASN A 71 -4.84 2.85 -3.37
CA ASN A 71 -4.70 1.60 -4.10
C ASN A 71 -4.44 1.84 -5.59
N LEU A 72 -5.14 2.79 -6.20
CA LEU A 72 -4.91 3.15 -7.60
C LEU A 72 -3.51 3.73 -7.81
N ASP A 73 -3.05 4.58 -6.91
CA ASP A 73 -1.71 5.16 -6.98
C ASP A 73 -0.63 4.08 -6.87
N ILE A 74 -0.79 3.14 -5.96
CA ILE A 74 0.14 2.03 -5.80
C ILE A 74 0.17 1.16 -7.07
N ALA A 75 -0.99 0.82 -7.61
CA ALA A 75 -1.07 0.01 -8.82
C ALA A 75 -0.40 0.72 -10.01
N SER A 76 -0.62 2.03 -10.15
CA SER A 76 0.01 2.83 -11.20
C SER A 76 1.52 2.89 -11.04
N PHE A 77 2.00 3.06 -9.81
CA PHE A 77 3.43 3.11 -9.52
C PHE A 77 4.13 1.82 -9.96
N PHE A 78 3.59 0.67 -9.59
CA PHE A 78 4.22 -0.60 -9.96
C PHE A 78 4.09 -0.91 -11.45
N ARG A 79 3.02 -0.46 -12.09
CA ARG A 79 2.89 -0.59 -13.54
C ARG A 79 3.99 0.23 -14.25
N MET A 80 4.28 1.42 -13.75
CA MET A 80 5.36 2.25 -14.29
C MET A 80 6.74 1.61 -14.10
N LEU A 81 6.92 0.81 -13.05
CA LEU A 81 8.15 0.06 -12.81
C LEU A 81 8.23 -1.22 -13.66
N GLY A 82 7.23 -1.50 -14.47
CA GLY A 82 7.21 -2.68 -15.33
C GLY A 82 6.74 -3.96 -14.65
N LEU A 83 6.11 -3.85 -13.48
CA LEU A 83 5.58 -5.02 -12.78
C LEU A 83 4.28 -5.46 -13.43
N ASP A 84 4.33 -6.59 -14.15
CA ASP A 84 3.18 -7.15 -14.86
C ASP A 84 2.52 -8.25 -14.02
N LYS A 85 1.95 -7.86 -12.90
CA LYS A 85 1.26 -8.77 -11.99
C LYS A 85 -0.03 -8.15 -11.48
N THR A 86 -0.99 -9.00 -11.13
CA THR A 86 -2.23 -8.56 -10.49
C THR A 86 -1.97 -8.27 -9.02
N LEU A 87 -2.31 -7.07 -8.57
CA LEU A 87 -2.08 -6.64 -7.20
C LEU A 87 -3.37 -6.69 -6.41
N HIS A 88 -3.31 -7.34 -5.24
CA HIS A 88 -4.39 -7.35 -4.26
C HIS A 88 -3.89 -6.65 -3.01
N ILE A 89 -4.55 -5.57 -2.61
CA ILE A 89 -4.12 -4.72 -1.50
C ILE A 89 -5.09 -4.87 -0.35
N TYR A 90 -4.53 -5.22 0.82
CA TYR A 90 -5.30 -5.41 2.05
C TYR A 90 -4.82 -4.42 3.10
N TRP A 91 -5.74 -3.69 3.69
CA TRP A 91 -5.45 -2.72 4.73
C TRP A 91 -5.81 -3.28 6.10
N ASN A 92 -4.84 -3.21 7.03
CA ASN A 92 -5.00 -3.64 8.42
C ASN A 92 -5.47 -5.09 8.57
N LYS A 93 -5.07 -5.92 7.63
CA LYS A 93 -5.30 -7.36 7.65
C LYS A 93 -3.96 -8.07 7.61
N ARG A 94 -3.87 -9.21 8.26
CA ARG A 94 -2.65 -10.00 8.27
C ARG A 94 -2.89 -11.33 7.60
N PRO A 95 -1.87 -11.89 6.92
CA PRO A 95 -2.00 -13.25 6.37
C PRO A 95 -2.22 -14.25 7.52
N LEU A 96 -2.92 -15.33 7.21
CA LEU A 96 -3.26 -16.34 8.20
C LEU A 96 -2.06 -17.17 8.68
N PHE A 97 -0.91 -17.03 8.07
CA PHE A 97 0.31 -17.79 8.39
C PHE A 97 1.56 -16.96 8.14
#